data_7b280a57bfb3fef06f50d1d19465cacc
#
_entry.id   7b280a57bfb3fef06f50d1d19465cacc
#
_cell.length_a   1.000
_cell.length_b   1.000
_cell.length_c   1.000
_cell.angle_alpha   90.00
_cell.angle_beta   90.00
_cell.angle_gamma   90.00
#
_symmetry.space_group_name_H-M   'P 1'
#
loop_
_entity.id
_entity.type
_entity.pdbx_description
1 polymer ?
#
loop_
_entity_poly.entity_id
_entity_poly.type
_entity_poly.pdbx_seq_one_letter_code
_entity_poly.pdbx_strand_id
1 'polypeptide(L)'
;IIYRSLDLFDKLYIGIGRNANKAPMFSEEQRLDWINEIFSEEKRVEAVVYEGLTVECCKTVNATFILRGIRYVNDFEYEKAIADMNRSLEANIETIFLTCLPQY
;
A
#
# COMPACT_ATOMS: atom_id res chain seq x y z
N ILE A 1 9.44 -6.37 1.63
CA ILE A 1 8.14 -6.64 1.01
C ILE A 1 8.06 -6.09 -0.42
N ILE A 2 8.51 -4.88 -0.63
CA ILE A 2 8.37 -4.24 -1.95
C ILE A 2 9.11 -5.03 -3.02
N TYR A 3 10.37 -5.37 -2.81
CA TYR A 3 11.15 -6.13 -3.79
C TYR A 3 10.59 -7.54 -3.99
N ARG A 4 10.12 -8.18 -2.92
CA ARG A 4 9.49 -9.49 -3.02
C ARG A 4 8.20 -9.46 -3.83
N SER A 5 7.44 -8.38 -3.71
CA SER A 5 6.18 -8.25 -4.44
C SER A 5 6.39 -8.08 -5.93
N LEU A 6 7.55 -7.54 -6.35
CA LEU A 6 7.86 -7.40 -7.77
C LEU A 6 8.05 -8.73 -8.49
N ASP A 7 8.26 -9.81 -7.75
CA ASP A 7 8.28 -11.16 -8.32
C ASP A 7 6.86 -11.66 -8.65
N LEU A 8 5.84 -11.03 -8.07
CA LEU A 8 4.44 -11.42 -8.23
C LEU A 8 3.66 -10.47 -9.13
N PHE A 9 4.07 -9.22 -9.21
CA PHE A 9 3.33 -8.16 -9.90
C PHE A 9 4.22 -7.42 -10.88
N ASP A 10 3.62 -6.95 -11.96
CA ASP A 10 4.35 -6.20 -12.99
C ASP A 10 4.70 -4.78 -12.57
N LYS A 11 3.85 -4.17 -11.75
CA LYS A 11 4.04 -2.80 -11.27
C LYS A 11 3.47 -2.65 -9.87
N LEU A 12 4.14 -1.85 -9.06
CA LEU A 12 3.74 -1.59 -7.69
C LEU A 12 3.61 -0.09 -7.45
N TYR A 13 2.47 0.33 -6.93
CA TYR A 13 2.27 1.70 -6.45
C TYR A 13 2.35 1.71 -4.94
N ILE A 14 3.18 2.59 -4.40
CA ILE A 14 3.25 2.80 -2.95
C ILE A 14 2.32 3.96 -2.62
N GLY A 15 1.19 3.65 -1.99
CA GLY A 15 0.19 4.64 -1.63
C GLY A 15 0.53 5.35 -0.33
N ILE A 16 0.61 6.66 -0.38
CA ILE A 16 0.80 7.50 0.80
C ILE A 16 -0.54 8.14 1.12
N GLY A 17 -1.20 7.66 2.18
CA GLY A 17 -2.50 8.19 2.58
C GLY A 17 -2.37 9.54 3.25
N ARG A 18 -3.15 10.50 2.78
CA ARG A 18 -3.24 11.82 3.40
C ARG A 18 -4.33 11.80 4.45
N ASN A 19 -3.99 12.11 5.69
CA ASN A 19 -4.95 12.15 6.78
C ASN A 19 -4.99 13.55 7.37
N ALA A 20 -6.09 14.26 7.13
CA ALA A 20 -6.26 15.65 7.60
C ALA A 20 -6.35 15.76 9.11
N ASN A 21 -6.70 14.68 9.81
CA ASN A 21 -6.89 14.69 11.27
C ASN A 21 -5.64 14.34 12.06
N LYS A 22 -4.56 14.03 11.38
CA LYS A 22 -3.28 13.72 12.04
C LYS A 22 -2.19 14.63 11.49
N ALA A 23 -1.35 15.13 12.40
CA ALA A 23 -0.12 15.81 12.03
C ALA A 23 0.98 14.76 12.00
N PRO A 24 1.36 14.24 10.84
CA PRO A 24 2.42 13.23 10.78
C PRO A 24 3.76 13.85 11.17
N MET A 25 4.66 13.04 11.72
CA MET A 25 6.01 13.48 12.07
C MET A 25 6.74 14.03 10.84
N PHE A 26 6.46 13.45 9.66
CA PHE A 26 7.05 13.88 8.41
C PHE A 26 5.93 14.24 7.43
N SER A 27 6.17 15.26 6.61
CA SER A 27 5.18 15.66 5.60
C SER A 27 5.03 14.58 4.52
N GLU A 28 3.91 14.63 3.80
CA GLU A 28 3.70 13.72 2.67
C GLU A 28 4.76 13.94 1.59
N GLU A 29 5.18 15.18 1.37
CA GLU A 29 6.24 15.50 0.41
C GLU A 29 7.55 14.84 0.80
N GLN A 30 7.90 14.86 2.08
CA GLN A 30 9.12 14.21 2.57
C GLN A 30 9.07 12.71 2.36
N ARG A 31 7.94 12.08 2.68
CA ARG A 31 7.77 10.65 2.48
C ARG A 31 7.84 10.28 0.99
N LEU A 32 7.21 11.09 0.16
CA LEU A 32 7.23 10.90 -1.29
C LEU A 32 8.67 11.00 -1.83
N ASP A 33 9.42 12.02 -1.39
CA ASP A 33 10.81 12.21 -1.81
C ASP A 33 11.68 11.03 -1.39
N TRP A 34 11.52 10.53 -0.17
CA TRP A 34 12.29 9.38 0.31
C TRP A 34 12.01 8.13 -0.50
N ILE A 35 10.75 7.88 -0.81
CA ILE A 35 10.37 6.70 -1.60
C ILE A 35 10.93 6.84 -3.02
N ASN A 36 10.80 7.99 -3.63
CA ASN A 36 11.33 8.23 -4.96
C ASN A 36 12.86 8.08 -5.00
N GLU A 37 13.56 8.52 -3.95
CA GLU A 37 14.99 8.36 -3.85
C GLU A 37 15.40 6.89 -3.71
N ILE A 38 14.73 6.16 -2.83
CA ILE A 38 15.03 4.74 -2.59
C ILE A 38 14.80 3.91 -3.84
N PHE A 39 13.75 4.18 -4.60
CA PHE A 39 13.37 3.40 -5.77
C PHE A 39 13.64 4.12 -7.09
N SER A 40 14.59 5.08 -7.10
CA SER A 40 14.87 5.90 -8.28
C SER A 40 15.26 5.07 -9.51
N GLU A 41 15.89 3.93 -9.32
CA GLU A 41 16.32 3.05 -10.41
C GLU A 41 15.32 1.93 -10.72
N GLU A 42 14.28 1.80 -9.92
CA GLU A 42 13.27 0.76 -10.11
C GLU A 42 12.02 1.36 -10.73
N LYS A 43 11.88 1.22 -12.04
CA LYS A 43 10.79 1.82 -12.80
C LYS A 43 9.43 1.16 -12.55
N ARG A 44 9.43 -0.03 -11.97
CA ARG A 44 8.19 -0.74 -11.64
C ARG A 44 7.56 -0.27 -10.34
N VAL A 45 8.24 0.59 -9.59
CA VAL A 45 7.75 1.14 -8.33
C VAL A 45 7.48 2.63 -8.50
N GLU A 46 6.28 3.06 -8.15
CA GLU A 46 5.89 4.46 -8.21
C GLU A 46 5.12 4.82 -6.95
N ALA A 47 5.44 5.97 -6.37
CA ALA A 47 4.74 6.46 -5.19
C ALA A 47 3.59 7.37 -5.61
N VAL A 48 2.44 7.24 -4.94
CA VAL A 48 1.29 8.09 -5.16
C VAL A 48 0.75 8.58 -3.83
N VAL A 49 0.35 9.84 -3.78
CA VAL A 49 -0.32 10.40 -2.60
C VAL A 49 -1.81 10.39 -2.89
N TYR A 50 -2.60 9.93 -1.94
CA TYR A 50 -4.05 9.90 -2.10
C TYR A 50 -4.76 10.36 -0.84
N GLU A 51 -6.00 10.76 -1.01
CA GLU A 51 -6.89 11.18 0.06
C GLU A 51 -8.19 10.39 -0.06
N GLY A 52 -8.77 10.01 1.08
CA GLY A 52 -10.01 9.24 1.08
C GLY A 52 -9.77 7.74 1.02
N LEU A 53 -10.61 7.03 0.29
CA LEU A 53 -10.62 5.57 0.29
C LEU A 53 -9.48 4.97 -0.54
N THR A 54 -8.88 3.92 -0.01
CA THR A 54 -7.81 3.19 -0.71
C THR A 54 -8.32 2.60 -2.03
N VAL A 55 -9.55 2.09 -2.07
CA VAL A 55 -10.12 1.53 -3.30
C VAL A 55 -10.27 2.59 -4.40
N GLU A 56 -10.53 3.84 -4.04
CA GLU A 56 -10.59 4.92 -5.02
C GLU A 56 -9.21 5.22 -5.61
N CYS A 57 -8.19 5.16 -4.76
CA CYS A 57 -6.80 5.29 -5.23
C CYS A 57 -6.47 4.16 -6.22
N CYS A 58 -6.87 2.93 -5.92
CA CYS A 58 -6.66 1.80 -6.82
C CYS A 58 -7.29 2.03 -8.18
N LYS A 59 -8.51 2.57 -8.22
CA LYS A 59 -9.18 2.88 -9.48
C LYS A 59 -8.42 3.93 -10.28
N THR A 60 -7.92 4.94 -9.61
CA THR A 60 -7.18 6.02 -10.25
C THR A 60 -5.94 5.52 -10.99
N VAL A 61 -5.23 4.56 -10.41
CA VAL A 61 -4.01 4.00 -10.99
C VAL A 61 -4.25 2.68 -11.74
N ASN A 62 -5.50 2.25 -11.87
CA ASN A 62 -5.89 0.98 -12.50
C ASN A 62 -5.29 -0.24 -11.81
N ALA A 63 -5.15 -0.18 -10.49
CA ALA A 63 -4.71 -1.32 -9.70
C ALA A 63 -5.89 -2.21 -9.33
N THR A 64 -5.70 -3.53 -9.40
CA THR A 64 -6.73 -4.50 -9.04
C THR A 64 -6.41 -5.24 -7.75
N PHE A 65 -5.23 -5.01 -7.19
CA PHE A 65 -4.80 -5.65 -5.95
C PHE A 65 -4.30 -4.62 -4.95
N ILE A 66 -4.61 -4.86 -3.67
CA ILE A 66 -4.03 -4.12 -2.56
C ILE A 66 -3.11 -5.09 -1.84
N LEU A 67 -1.84 -4.70 -1.67
CA LEU A 67 -0.85 -5.55 -1.00
C LEU A 67 -0.58 -5.03 0.39
N ARG A 68 -0.67 -5.92 1.38
CA ARG A 68 -0.42 -5.60 2.79
C ARG A 68 0.57 -6.60 3.38
N GLY A 69 1.46 -6.10 4.23
CA GLY A 69 2.37 -6.96 4.97
C GLY A 69 1.81 -7.29 6.34
N ILE A 70 1.95 -8.53 6.77
CA ILE A 70 1.55 -8.96 8.11
C ILE A 70 2.71 -9.65 8.81
N ARG A 71 2.82 -9.44 10.13
CA ARG A 71 3.86 -10.04 10.97
C ARG A 71 3.29 -11.05 11.96
N TYR A 72 2.16 -10.73 12.56
CA TYR A 72 1.57 -11.47 13.67
C TYR A 72 0.08 -11.69 13.43
N VAL A 73 -0.50 -12.62 14.20
CA VAL A 73 -1.93 -12.94 14.11
C VAL A 73 -2.80 -11.69 14.35
N ASN A 74 -2.43 -10.85 15.30
CA ASN A 74 -3.19 -9.64 15.58
C ASN A 74 -3.21 -8.67 14.39
N ASP A 75 -2.10 -8.58 13.67
CA ASP A 75 -2.04 -7.78 12.44
C ASP A 75 -3.04 -8.32 11.42
N PHE A 76 -3.09 -9.64 11.27
CA PHE A 76 -3.99 -10.28 10.32
C PHE A 76 -5.45 -9.98 10.64
N GLU A 77 -5.86 -10.06 11.91
CA GLU A 77 -7.24 -9.79 12.29
C GLU A 77 -7.67 -8.36 11.92
N TYR A 78 -6.81 -7.40 12.23
CA TYR A 78 -7.06 -5.99 11.90
C TYR A 78 -7.11 -5.77 10.39
N GLU A 79 -6.12 -6.28 9.68
CA GLU A 79 -6.01 -6.10 8.24
C GLU A 79 -7.12 -6.84 7.48
N LYS A 80 -7.55 -8.00 8.00
CA LYS A 80 -8.66 -8.76 7.40
C LYS A 80 -9.95 -7.97 7.46
N ALA A 81 -10.21 -7.28 8.57
CA ALA A 81 -11.41 -6.45 8.70
C ALA A 81 -11.40 -5.32 7.68
N ILE A 82 -10.24 -4.68 7.47
CA ILE A 82 -10.10 -3.63 6.46
C ILE A 82 -10.27 -4.20 5.06
N ALA A 83 -9.69 -5.38 4.79
CA ALA A 83 -9.81 -6.03 3.49
C ALA A 83 -11.26 -6.37 3.16
N ASP A 84 -12.01 -6.86 4.14
CA ASP A 84 -13.44 -7.16 3.96
C ASP A 84 -14.25 -5.90 3.66
N MET A 85 -13.94 -4.80 4.33
CA MET A 85 -14.57 -3.51 4.06
C MET A 85 -14.27 -3.04 2.64
N ASN A 86 -13.00 -3.08 2.24
CA ASN A 86 -12.61 -2.68 0.89
C ASN A 86 -13.29 -3.53 -0.17
N ARG A 87 -13.42 -4.83 0.07
CA ARG A 87 -14.10 -5.74 -0.85
C ARG A 87 -15.59 -5.44 -0.98
N SER A 88 -16.23 -5.04 0.11
CA SER A 88 -17.63 -4.64 0.07
C SER A 88 -17.83 -3.34 -0.71
N LEU A 89 -16.83 -2.45 -0.71
CA LEU A 89 -16.89 -1.20 -1.44
C LEU A 89 -16.57 -1.39 -2.93
N GLU A 90 -15.67 -2.31 -3.24
CA GLU A 90 -15.26 -2.58 -4.63
C GLU A 90 -14.88 -4.05 -4.78
N ALA A 91 -15.80 -4.84 -5.32
CA ALA A 91 -15.64 -6.29 -5.43
C ALA A 91 -14.54 -6.71 -6.42
N ASN A 92 -14.12 -5.82 -7.31
CA ASN A 92 -13.09 -6.12 -8.30
C ASN A 92 -11.67 -5.90 -7.79
N ILE A 93 -11.51 -5.42 -6.55
CA ILE A 93 -10.20 -5.17 -5.96
C ILE A 93 -9.97 -6.19 -4.85
N GLU A 94 -8.93 -6.97 -4.96
CA GLU A 94 -8.57 -8.03 -4.01
C GLU A 94 -7.41 -7.57 -3.12
N THR A 95 -7.48 -7.92 -1.84
CA THR A 95 -6.37 -7.67 -0.92
C THR A 95 -5.55 -8.95 -0.76
N ILE A 96 -4.24 -8.81 -0.91
CA ILE A 96 -3.29 -9.91 -0.78
C ILE A 96 -2.35 -9.61 0.38
N PHE A 97 -2.12 -10.63 1.22
CA PHE A 97 -1.22 -10.50 2.35
C PHE A 97 0.10 -11.22 2.08
N LEU A 98 1.21 -10.53 2.34
CA LEU A 98 2.53 -11.14 2.37
C LEU A 98 3.06 -11.10 3.79
N THR A 99 3.68 -12.19 4.21
CA THR A 99 4.29 -12.23 5.54
C THR A 99 5.61 -11.48 5.54
N CYS A 100 5.85 -10.73 6.60
CA CYS A 100 7.13 -10.05 6.79
C CYS A 100 8.16 -11.05 7.32
N LEU A 101 9.43 -10.83 6.96
CA LEU A 101 10.51 -11.68 7.46
C LEU A 101 10.73 -11.42 8.94
N PRO A 102 11.09 -12.47 9.73
CA PRO A 102 11.15 -12.35 11.20
C PRO A 102 12.12 -11.29 11.73
N GLN A 103 13.19 -11.00 11.01
CA GLN A 103 14.18 -10.02 11.45
C GLN A 103 13.79 -8.57 11.10
N TYR A 104 12.66 -8.35 10.52
CA TYR A 104 12.17 -7.03 10.15
C TYR A 104 10.81 -6.78 10.81
#